data_10b53c543c8b314be3674f4a97814650
#
_entry.id   10b53c543c8b314be3674f4a97814650
#
_cell.length_a   1.000
_cell.length_b   1.000
_cell.length_c   1.000
_cell.angle_alpha   90.00
_cell.angle_beta   90.00
_cell.angle_gamma   90.00
#
_symmetry.space_group_name_H-M   'P 1'
#
loop_
_entity.id
_entity.type
_entity.pdbx_description
1 polymer ?
#
loop_
_entity_poly.entity_id
_entity_poly.type
_entity_poly.pdbx_seq_one_letter_code
_entity_poly.pdbx_strand_id
1 'polypeptide(L)'
;GSDGDGLSWATAKGSIKSAVESCHTGDTVFVSSGLYNEYVSIVDGVNILGGYNADTGARDIETFETILDGKYLIVKYDSPCENPTLIEGLTLQNAEHSSDGGAAYIRANITLSKCRIKNCKGQNGGGVFNDGGIIKDCIIELCSSTSSGGAIRNSGGIVENCIMRGNQGKYGTIRNENGGIVRNCIIHNNSATVSGWPNSGGIYNPSGIVANCIIACNYGSQYAAIHSEGKTINTICWNNQAEEGFGDPIAFIEGNGSSHNAAVSGFADAKD
;
A
#
# COMPACT_ATOMS: atom_id res chain seq x y z
N GLY A 1 15.62 10.20 27.05
CA GLY A 1 14.98 9.76 28.29
C GLY A 1 15.45 8.37 28.65
N SER A 2 15.47 8.04 29.93
CA SER A 2 15.73 6.66 30.35
C SER A 2 14.61 5.76 29.88
N ASP A 3 14.96 4.62 29.33
CA ASP A 3 14.00 3.62 28.86
C ASP A 3 13.22 3.10 30.08
N GLY A 4 11.93 3.45 30.16
CA GLY A 4 11.04 2.97 31.21
C GLY A 4 10.65 1.50 31.02
N ASP A 5 9.78 0.99 31.88
CA ASP A 5 9.25 -0.38 31.77
C ASP A 5 8.22 -0.56 30.64
N GLY A 6 7.66 0.55 30.15
CA GLY A 6 6.67 0.57 29.07
C GLY A 6 5.23 0.27 29.52
N LEU A 7 4.97 0.17 30.83
CA LEU A 7 3.66 -0.20 31.36
C LEU A 7 2.70 0.99 31.54
N SER A 8 3.19 2.21 31.35
CA SER A 8 2.39 3.44 31.39
C SER A 8 3.01 4.52 30.51
N TRP A 9 2.26 5.59 30.23
CA TRP A 9 2.81 6.74 29.49
C TRP A 9 3.97 7.41 30.25
N ALA A 10 3.91 7.45 31.57
CA ALA A 10 4.97 8.04 32.42
C ALA A 10 6.28 7.22 32.39
N THR A 11 6.18 5.93 32.15
CA THR A 11 7.32 4.99 32.09
C THR A 11 7.48 4.39 30.70
N ALA A 12 7.00 5.09 29.66
CA ALA A 12 7.05 4.62 28.28
C ALA A 12 8.49 4.32 27.82
N LYS A 13 8.61 3.37 26.92
CA LYS A 13 9.87 3.10 26.21
C LYS A 13 10.27 4.31 25.36
N GLY A 14 11.56 4.52 25.20
CA GLY A 14 12.10 5.61 24.37
C GLY A 14 11.99 5.38 22.87
N SER A 15 11.65 4.16 22.43
CA SER A 15 11.50 3.80 21.04
C SER A 15 10.41 2.76 20.82
N ILE A 16 9.80 2.77 19.62
CA ILE A 16 8.81 1.75 19.22
C ILE A 16 9.50 0.39 19.15
N LYS A 17 10.71 0.36 18.60
CA LYS A 17 11.51 -0.86 18.49
C LYS A 17 11.69 -1.54 19.85
N SER A 18 12.17 -0.82 20.85
CA SER A 18 12.39 -1.40 22.19
C SER A 18 11.09 -1.84 22.86
N ALA A 19 9.98 -1.13 22.59
CA ALA A 19 8.65 -1.54 23.06
C ALA A 19 8.22 -2.87 22.42
N VAL A 20 8.30 -2.99 21.10
CA VAL A 20 7.91 -4.21 20.37
C VAL A 20 8.78 -5.41 20.76
N GLU A 21 10.10 -5.21 20.89
CA GLU A 21 11.05 -6.27 21.30
C GLU A 21 10.83 -6.77 22.74
N SER A 22 10.18 -5.99 23.60
CA SER A 22 9.84 -6.39 24.97
C SER A 22 8.47 -7.09 25.10
N CYS A 23 7.69 -7.14 24.02
CA CYS A 23 6.36 -7.72 24.01
C CYS A 23 6.34 -9.21 23.67
N HIS A 24 5.22 -9.86 24.01
CA HIS A 24 4.91 -11.23 23.67
C HIS A 24 3.68 -11.29 22.77
N THR A 25 3.44 -12.42 22.12
CA THR A 25 2.24 -12.67 21.33
C THR A 25 0.97 -12.32 22.10
N GLY A 26 0.11 -11.50 21.49
CA GLY A 26 -1.13 -11.00 22.10
C GLY A 26 -1.01 -9.60 22.68
N ASP A 27 0.20 -9.09 22.90
CA ASP A 27 0.40 -7.74 23.42
C ASP A 27 0.12 -6.66 22.38
N THR A 28 -0.10 -5.43 22.88
CA THR A 28 -0.30 -4.26 22.04
C THR A 28 0.59 -3.11 22.50
N VAL A 29 1.37 -2.57 21.57
CA VAL A 29 2.17 -1.36 21.75
C VAL A 29 1.34 -0.15 21.34
N PHE A 30 1.03 0.72 22.31
CA PHE A 30 0.41 2.02 22.06
C PHE A 30 1.49 3.07 21.84
N VAL A 31 1.42 3.77 20.71
CA VAL A 31 2.46 4.72 20.33
C VAL A 31 1.91 6.15 20.34
N SER A 32 2.56 7.03 21.08
CA SER A 32 2.17 8.44 21.12
C SER A 32 2.49 9.16 19.81
N SER A 33 1.85 10.31 19.62
CA SER A 33 2.21 11.24 18.56
C SER A 33 3.68 11.63 18.66
N GLY A 34 4.33 11.77 17.51
CA GLY A 34 5.74 12.16 17.44
C GLY A 34 6.45 11.64 16.20
N LEU A 35 7.70 12.04 16.07
CA LEU A 35 8.59 11.63 14.98
C LEU A 35 9.60 10.58 15.48
N TYR A 36 9.56 9.40 14.90
CA TYR A 36 10.39 8.26 15.23
C TYR A 36 11.32 7.92 14.07
N ASN A 37 12.61 8.19 14.22
CA ASN A 37 13.63 7.88 13.21
C ASN A 37 14.21 6.48 13.46
N GLU A 38 13.40 5.47 13.27
CA GLU A 38 13.76 4.08 13.55
C GLU A 38 13.09 3.10 12.60
N TYR A 39 13.56 1.87 12.60
CA TYR A 39 12.87 0.76 11.96
C TYR A 39 12.27 -0.17 13.01
N VAL A 40 11.17 -0.83 12.64
CA VAL A 40 10.46 -1.76 13.52
C VAL A 40 10.40 -3.14 12.86
N SER A 41 10.99 -4.14 13.50
CA SER A 41 10.78 -5.53 13.15
C SER A 41 9.48 -6.03 13.79
N ILE A 42 8.61 -6.62 12.98
CA ILE A 42 7.34 -7.16 13.47
C ILE A 42 7.59 -8.41 14.29
N VAL A 43 7.07 -8.41 15.52
CA VAL A 43 7.00 -9.60 16.40
C VAL A 43 5.62 -10.26 16.21
N ASP A 44 5.60 -11.59 16.12
CA ASP A 44 4.41 -12.37 15.85
C ASP A 44 3.31 -12.14 16.90
N GLY A 45 2.11 -11.74 16.43
CA GLY A 45 0.96 -11.46 17.29
C GLY A 45 1.06 -10.18 18.13
N VAL A 46 2.07 -9.33 17.94
CA VAL A 46 2.19 -8.03 18.64
C VAL A 46 1.58 -6.93 17.79
N ASN A 47 0.56 -6.25 18.33
CA ASN A 47 -0.07 -5.14 17.65
C ASN A 47 0.68 -3.82 17.89
N ILE A 48 0.62 -2.91 16.91
CA ILE A 48 1.22 -1.57 16.99
C ILE A 48 0.15 -0.54 16.62
N LEU A 49 -0.26 0.28 17.57
CA LEU A 49 -1.31 1.27 17.39
C LEU A 49 -0.78 2.68 17.63
N GLY A 50 -0.74 3.49 16.58
CA GLY A 50 -0.37 4.90 16.65
C GLY A 50 -1.58 5.80 16.94
N GLY A 51 -1.33 7.12 17.04
CA GLY A 51 -2.35 8.14 17.18
C GLY A 51 -2.74 8.44 18.61
N TYR A 52 -1.85 8.26 19.58
CA TYR A 52 -2.14 8.53 21.00
C TYR A 52 -1.56 9.86 21.47
N ASN A 53 -2.27 10.52 22.37
CA ASN A 53 -1.76 11.60 23.19
C ASN A 53 -1.24 11.02 24.52
N ALA A 54 0.04 11.18 24.80
CA ALA A 54 0.67 10.60 25.99
C ALA A 54 0.19 11.22 27.33
N ASP A 55 -0.27 12.48 27.30
CA ASP A 55 -0.73 13.17 28.51
C ASP A 55 -2.15 12.74 28.90
N THR A 56 -3.01 12.50 27.93
CA THR A 56 -4.44 12.22 28.15
C THR A 56 -4.80 10.76 27.93
N GLY A 57 -3.97 10.00 27.22
CA GLY A 57 -4.28 8.65 26.74
C GLY A 57 -5.32 8.60 25.60
N ALA A 58 -5.81 9.76 25.15
CA ALA A 58 -6.77 9.84 24.05
C ALA A 58 -6.15 9.39 22.73
N ARG A 59 -6.95 8.72 21.89
CA ARG A 59 -6.52 8.29 20.57
C ARG A 59 -7.29 9.00 19.46
N ASP A 60 -6.55 9.63 18.55
CA ASP A 60 -7.07 10.22 17.31
C ASP A 60 -5.91 10.27 16.30
N ILE A 61 -5.96 9.44 15.27
CA ILE A 61 -4.87 9.27 14.30
C ILE A 61 -4.67 10.48 13.39
N GLU A 62 -5.69 11.34 13.24
CA GLU A 62 -5.60 12.56 12.45
C GLU A 62 -5.00 13.72 13.26
N THR A 63 -5.32 13.78 14.53
CA THR A 63 -4.84 14.85 15.44
C THR A 63 -3.48 14.52 16.04
N PHE A 64 -3.26 13.27 16.42
CA PHE A 64 -2.05 12.81 17.10
C PHE A 64 -1.21 11.93 16.17
N GLU A 65 -0.66 12.54 15.13
CA GLU A 65 0.07 11.80 14.11
C GLU A 65 1.33 11.12 14.68
N THR A 66 1.43 9.82 14.49
CA THR A 66 2.61 9.00 14.83
C THR A 66 3.40 8.72 13.56
N ILE A 67 4.59 9.30 13.43
CA ILE A 67 5.37 9.28 12.20
C ILE A 67 6.61 8.41 12.39
N LEU A 68 6.74 7.36 11.58
CA LEU A 68 8.00 6.66 11.37
C LEU A 68 8.67 7.27 10.13
N ASP A 69 9.86 7.81 10.32
CA ASP A 69 10.67 8.43 9.27
C ASP A 69 12.03 7.74 9.20
N GLY A 70 12.44 7.29 8.04
CA GLY A 70 13.74 6.67 7.93
C GLY A 70 13.86 5.65 6.79
N LYS A 71 15.02 5.02 6.74
CA LYS A 71 15.45 4.22 5.60
C LYS A 71 14.70 2.89 5.43
N TYR A 72 14.30 2.27 6.53
CA TYR A 72 13.51 1.02 6.57
C TYR A 72 12.52 1.19 7.71
N LEU A 73 11.25 0.96 7.51
CA LEU A 73 10.27 1.33 8.53
C LEU A 73 9.61 0.13 9.20
N ILE A 74 8.93 -0.72 8.44
CA ILE A 74 8.23 -1.89 9.01
C ILE A 74 8.55 -3.12 8.18
N VAL A 75 9.14 -4.14 8.80
CA VAL A 75 9.61 -5.33 8.10
C VAL A 75 9.30 -6.64 8.82
N LYS A 76 8.92 -7.63 8.02
CA LYS A 76 8.81 -9.03 8.44
C LYS A 76 9.43 -9.93 7.38
N TYR A 77 10.74 -10.12 7.44
CA TYR A 77 11.47 -10.92 6.44
C TYR A 77 11.52 -12.43 6.73
N ASP A 78 11.52 -12.82 7.99
CA ASP A 78 11.87 -14.18 8.40
C ASP A 78 10.82 -15.22 7.99
N SER A 79 9.72 -15.30 8.72
CA SER A 79 8.63 -16.23 8.47
C SER A 79 7.30 -15.48 8.50
N PRO A 80 6.25 -16.00 7.86
CA PRO A 80 4.89 -15.49 8.09
C PRO A 80 4.58 -15.47 9.59
N CYS A 81 3.74 -14.52 10.01
CA CYS A 81 3.19 -14.55 11.36
C CYS A 81 2.24 -15.75 11.50
N GLU A 82 2.30 -16.46 12.61
CA GLU A 82 1.33 -17.49 12.95
C GLU A 82 0.08 -16.88 13.57
N ASN A 83 0.26 -15.77 14.29
CA ASN A 83 -0.80 -15.05 14.98
C ASN A 83 -1.13 -13.72 14.27
N PRO A 84 -2.41 -13.29 14.29
CA PRO A 84 -2.81 -12.01 13.71
C PRO A 84 -2.05 -10.84 14.35
N THR A 85 -1.51 -9.98 13.50
CA THR A 85 -0.75 -8.78 13.90
C THR A 85 -1.38 -7.56 13.23
N LEU A 86 -1.80 -6.58 14.01
CA LEU A 86 -2.37 -5.32 13.53
C LEU A 86 -1.38 -4.17 13.67
N ILE A 87 -1.16 -3.46 12.59
CA ILE A 87 -0.41 -2.20 12.56
C ILE A 87 -1.37 -1.12 12.08
N GLU A 88 -1.68 -0.15 12.95
CA GLU A 88 -2.73 0.83 12.65
C GLU A 88 -2.36 2.25 13.05
N GLY A 89 -2.74 3.21 12.20
CA GLY A 89 -2.69 4.64 12.52
C GLY A 89 -1.28 5.22 12.54
N LEU A 90 -0.40 4.73 11.67
CA LEU A 90 0.95 5.23 11.50
C LEU A 90 1.10 5.98 10.17
N THR A 91 1.88 7.05 10.19
CA THR A 91 2.46 7.63 8.98
C THR A 91 3.86 7.04 8.75
N LEU A 92 4.07 6.38 7.61
CA LEU A 92 5.35 5.82 7.18
C LEU A 92 5.89 6.69 6.05
N GLN A 93 7.05 7.32 6.23
CA GLN A 93 7.55 8.26 5.24
C GLN A 93 9.05 8.20 4.99
N ASN A 94 9.43 8.68 3.78
CA ASN A 94 10.81 8.90 3.36
C ASN A 94 11.69 7.64 3.36
N ALA A 95 11.07 6.45 3.36
CA ALA A 95 11.81 5.20 3.32
C ALA A 95 12.37 4.94 1.92
N GLU A 96 13.60 4.47 1.85
CA GLU A 96 14.23 4.01 0.62
C GLU A 96 14.86 2.64 0.83
N HIS A 97 14.30 1.62 0.19
CA HIS A 97 14.80 0.26 0.26
C HIS A 97 15.21 -0.25 -1.13
N SER A 98 16.40 -0.83 -1.22
CA SER A 98 16.94 -1.35 -2.48
C SER A 98 16.31 -2.66 -2.95
N SER A 99 15.41 -3.25 -2.16
CA SER A 99 14.70 -4.50 -2.42
C SER A 99 13.19 -4.28 -2.32
N ASP A 100 12.46 -5.16 -1.63
CA ASP A 100 11.02 -5.22 -1.58
C ASP A 100 10.43 -4.33 -0.47
N GLY A 101 9.40 -3.55 -0.82
CA GLY A 101 8.68 -2.69 0.11
C GLY A 101 9.47 -1.48 0.59
N GLY A 102 9.28 -0.29 -0.02
CA GLY A 102 10.00 0.91 0.40
C GLY A 102 9.77 1.22 1.88
N ALA A 103 8.51 1.28 2.30
CA ALA A 103 8.13 1.52 3.69
C ALA A 103 7.86 0.25 4.48
N ALA A 104 7.21 -0.75 3.87
CA ALA A 104 6.80 -1.95 4.58
C ALA A 104 6.89 -3.20 3.71
N TYR A 105 7.33 -4.28 4.32
CA TYR A 105 7.21 -5.63 3.81
C TYR A 105 6.34 -6.42 4.79
N ILE A 106 5.14 -6.81 4.35
CA ILE A 106 4.18 -7.54 5.19
C ILE A 106 3.84 -8.90 4.58
N ARG A 107 3.56 -9.86 5.44
CA ARG A 107 3.22 -11.24 5.09
C ARG A 107 1.83 -11.63 5.59
N ALA A 108 1.44 -12.88 5.36
CA ALA A 108 0.21 -13.44 5.88
C ALA A 108 0.03 -13.20 7.40
N ASN A 109 -1.20 -13.03 7.81
CA ASN A 109 -1.62 -12.69 9.18
C ASN A 109 -1.21 -11.28 9.66
N ILE A 110 -0.59 -10.44 8.80
CA ILE A 110 -0.32 -9.05 9.11
C ILE A 110 -1.36 -8.15 8.43
N THR A 111 -1.97 -7.28 9.21
CA THR A 111 -2.88 -6.24 8.72
C THR A 111 -2.25 -4.86 8.92
N LEU A 112 -2.09 -4.11 7.83
CA LEU A 112 -1.75 -2.70 7.82
C LEU A 112 -3.04 -1.91 7.61
N SER A 113 -3.46 -1.12 8.59
CA SER A 113 -4.75 -0.44 8.61
C SER A 113 -4.64 1.04 8.93
N LYS A 114 -5.44 1.87 8.27
CA LYS A 114 -5.52 3.32 8.52
C LYS A 114 -4.15 3.99 8.62
N CYS A 115 -3.22 3.54 7.79
CA CYS A 115 -1.87 4.10 7.70
C CYS A 115 -1.77 5.05 6.50
N ARG A 116 -0.89 6.03 6.65
CA ARG A 116 -0.48 6.89 5.54
C ARG A 116 0.96 6.56 5.14
N ILE A 117 1.17 6.22 3.88
CA ILE A 117 2.49 5.85 3.36
C ILE A 117 2.85 6.86 2.28
N LYS A 118 3.93 7.61 2.48
CA LYS A 118 4.28 8.71 1.58
C LYS A 118 5.79 8.83 1.32
N ASN A 119 6.13 9.29 0.10
CA ASN A 119 7.51 9.56 -0.31
C ASN A 119 8.46 8.37 -0.12
N CYS A 120 7.97 7.14 -0.32
CA CYS A 120 8.80 5.96 -0.15
C CYS A 120 9.25 5.39 -1.49
N LYS A 121 10.39 4.71 -1.48
CA LYS A 121 10.98 4.13 -2.69
C LYS A 121 11.46 2.71 -2.44
N GLY A 122 11.07 1.79 -3.32
CA GLY A 122 11.46 0.39 -3.27
C GLY A 122 11.79 -0.17 -4.66
N GLN A 123 12.35 -1.36 -4.72
CA GLN A 123 12.46 -2.06 -6.00
C GLN A 123 11.10 -2.62 -6.41
N ASN A 124 10.44 -3.36 -5.52
CA ASN A 124 9.09 -3.89 -5.72
C ASN A 124 8.17 -3.38 -4.61
N GLY A 125 7.09 -2.70 -4.99
CA GLY A 125 6.26 -1.99 -4.04
C GLY A 125 6.95 -0.75 -3.48
N GLY A 126 6.84 0.39 -4.15
CA GLY A 126 7.47 1.64 -3.70
C GLY A 126 7.06 2.02 -2.27
N GLY A 127 5.78 1.84 -1.93
CA GLY A 127 5.28 1.91 -0.56
C GLY A 127 5.38 0.56 0.13
N VAL A 128 4.64 -0.44 -0.34
CA VAL A 128 4.48 -1.73 0.36
C VAL A 128 4.68 -2.91 -0.57
N PHE A 129 5.42 -3.90 -0.10
CA PHE A 129 5.34 -5.26 -0.62
C PHE A 129 4.42 -6.08 0.29
N ASN A 130 3.30 -6.54 -0.27
CA ASN A 130 2.31 -7.36 0.42
C ASN A 130 2.40 -8.81 -0.05
N ASP A 131 2.91 -9.69 0.79
CA ASP A 131 3.07 -11.12 0.55
C ASP A 131 2.05 -11.92 1.36
N GLY A 132 0.79 -11.86 0.95
CA GLY A 132 -0.32 -12.57 1.60
C GLY A 132 -1.00 -11.86 2.77
N GLY A 133 -0.57 -10.66 3.14
CA GLY A 133 -1.18 -9.86 4.21
C GLY A 133 -2.39 -9.03 3.75
N ILE A 134 -2.86 -8.14 4.61
CA ILE A 134 -4.00 -7.25 4.35
C ILE A 134 -3.56 -5.79 4.48
N ILE A 135 -3.84 -4.99 3.46
CA ILE A 135 -3.71 -3.53 3.48
C ILE A 135 -5.11 -2.95 3.36
N LYS A 136 -5.57 -2.21 4.37
CA LYS A 136 -6.92 -1.65 4.35
C LYS A 136 -6.99 -0.23 4.89
N ASP A 137 -7.94 0.53 4.35
CA ASP A 137 -8.24 1.89 4.80
C ASP A 137 -7.00 2.82 4.79
N CYS A 138 -6.03 2.56 3.90
CA CYS A 138 -4.75 3.27 3.83
C CYS A 138 -4.72 4.31 2.70
N ILE A 139 -3.88 5.32 2.88
CA ILE A 139 -3.51 6.28 1.82
C ILE A 139 -2.05 6.04 1.46
N ILE A 140 -1.77 5.78 0.18
CA ILE A 140 -0.42 5.56 -0.33
C ILE A 140 -0.14 6.57 -1.44
N GLU A 141 0.81 7.46 -1.19
CA GLU A 141 1.03 8.59 -2.07
C GLU A 141 2.51 8.92 -2.29
N LEU A 142 2.82 9.43 -3.49
CA LEU A 142 4.16 9.90 -3.86
C LEU A 142 5.25 8.84 -3.67
N CYS A 143 4.87 7.56 -3.73
CA CYS A 143 5.82 6.46 -3.66
C CYS A 143 6.30 6.07 -5.06
N SER A 144 7.48 5.47 -5.15
CA SER A 144 8.04 5.04 -6.43
C SER A 144 8.72 3.68 -6.38
N SER A 145 8.64 2.94 -7.48
CA SER A 145 9.39 1.68 -7.62
C SER A 145 10.26 1.68 -8.88
N THR A 146 11.41 1.02 -8.77
CA THR A 146 12.31 0.84 -9.92
C THR A 146 11.94 -0.37 -10.77
N SER A 147 11.11 -1.26 -10.26
CA SER A 147 10.66 -2.47 -10.94
C SER A 147 9.13 -2.55 -11.00
N SER A 148 8.43 -2.90 -9.93
CA SER A 148 6.99 -3.16 -10.02
C SER A 148 6.19 -2.62 -8.84
N GLY A 149 4.97 -2.13 -9.13
CA GLY A 149 4.07 -1.61 -8.13
C GLY A 149 4.57 -0.30 -7.51
N GLY A 150 4.32 0.85 -8.13
CA GLY A 150 4.76 2.15 -7.62
C GLY A 150 4.32 2.43 -6.19
N ALA A 151 3.10 2.07 -5.86
CA ALA A 151 2.56 2.06 -4.50
C ALA A 151 2.71 0.68 -3.86
N ILE A 152 2.13 -0.36 -4.48
CA ILE A 152 2.03 -1.70 -3.89
C ILE A 152 2.41 -2.77 -4.90
N ARG A 153 3.22 -3.74 -4.46
CA ARG A 153 3.24 -5.08 -5.06
C ARG A 153 2.41 -6.00 -4.16
N ASN A 154 1.33 -6.53 -4.70
CA ASN A 154 0.40 -7.42 -4.00
C ASN A 154 0.51 -8.84 -4.54
N SER A 155 1.14 -9.72 -3.77
CA SER A 155 1.35 -11.13 -4.08
C SER A 155 0.48 -11.99 -3.15
N GLY A 156 -0.68 -12.43 -3.63
CA GLY A 156 -1.60 -13.26 -2.85
C GLY A 156 -2.33 -12.59 -1.69
N GLY A 157 -2.07 -11.31 -1.43
CA GLY A 157 -2.68 -10.55 -0.34
C GLY A 157 -3.95 -9.81 -0.73
N ILE A 158 -4.50 -9.05 0.21
CA ILE A 158 -5.70 -8.22 0.02
C ILE A 158 -5.33 -6.75 0.17
N VAL A 159 -5.82 -5.92 -0.77
CA VAL A 159 -5.77 -4.47 -0.73
C VAL A 159 -7.20 -3.96 -0.84
N GLU A 160 -7.70 -3.30 0.19
CA GLU A 160 -9.10 -2.85 0.22
C GLU A 160 -9.30 -1.47 0.81
N ASN A 161 -10.28 -0.74 0.30
CA ASN A 161 -10.68 0.59 0.78
C ASN A 161 -9.52 1.61 0.80
N CYS A 162 -8.54 1.46 -0.08
CA CYS A 162 -7.34 2.30 -0.10
C CYS A 162 -7.41 3.37 -1.17
N ILE A 163 -6.67 4.45 -0.94
CA ILE A 163 -6.44 5.52 -1.93
C ILE A 163 -4.97 5.51 -2.33
N MET A 164 -4.69 5.41 -3.62
CA MET A 164 -3.34 5.49 -4.18
C MET A 164 -3.25 6.64 -5.17
N ARG A 165 -2.36 7.60 -4.90
CA ARG A 165 -2.22 8.80 -5.73
C ARG A 165 -0.78 9.30 -5.87
N GLY A 166 -0.45 9.84 -7.03
CA GLY A 166 0.87 10.43 -7.30
C GLY A 166 2.01 9.42 -7.23
N ASN A 167 1.73 8.12 -7.32
CA ASN A 167 2.76 7.09 -7.27
C ASN A 167 3.32 6.81 -8.67
N GLN A 168 4.56 6.34 -8.73
CA GLN A 168 5.25 6.04 -9.97
C GLN A 168 5.83 4.62 -9.97
N GLY A 169 5.48 3.80 -10.95
CA GLY A 169 5.98 2.43 -11.08
C GLY A 169 6.25 2.01 -12.51
N LYS A 170 7.04 0.96 -12.68
CA LYS A 170 7.31 0.41 -14.02
C LYS A 170 6.15 -0.44 -14.53
N TYR A 171 5.59 -1.31 -13.69
CA TYR A 171 4.50 -2.23 -14.04
C TYR A 171 3.21 -1.91 -13.25
N GLY A 172 2.83 -0.62 -13.23
CA GLY A 172 1.63 -0.16 -12.56
C GLY A 172 1.87 0.50 -11.20
N THR A 173 0.88 1.24 -10.77
CA THR A 173 0.79 1.72 -9.40
C THR A 173 0.63 0.54 -8.45
N ILE A 174 -0.23 -0.41 -8.82
CA ILE A 174 -0.35 -1.71 -8.17
C ILE A 174 0.05 -2.80 -9.17
N ARG A 175 0.90 -3.73 -8.73
CA ARG A 175 1.03 -5.04 -9.37
C ARG A 175 0.30 -6.06 -8.51
N ASN A 176 -0.72 -6.74 -9.08
CA ASN A 176 -1.59 -7.67 -8.37
C ASN A 176 -1.47 -9.08 -8.97
N GLU A 177 -0.82 -9.96 -8.27
CA GLU A 177 -0.44 -11.28 -8.76
C GLU A 177 -0.70 -12.39 -7.74
N ASN A 178 -0.53 -13.65 -8.15
CA ASN A 178 -0.64 -14.84 -7.29
C ASN A 178 -1.99 -14.94 -6.54
N GLY A 179 -3.09 -14.60 -7.24
CA GLY A 179 -4.43 -14.62 -6.64
C GLY A 179 -4.73 -13.45 -5.72
N GLY A 180 -3.89 -12.41 -5.69
CA GLY A 180 -4.11 -11.21 -4.89
C GLY A 180 -5.42 -10.51 -5.22
N ILE A 181 -6.01 -9.84 -4.25
CA ILE A 181 -7.30 -9.15 -4.38
C ILE A 181 -7.10 -7.65 -4.14
N VAL A 182 -7.56 -6.84 -5.09
CA VAL A 182 -7.67 -5.38 -4.96
C VAL A 182 -9.14 -5.01 -5.08
N ARG A 183 -9.71 -4.40 -4.04
CA ARG A 183 -11.13 -4.06 -4.05
C ARG A 183 -11.47 -2.76 -3.36
N ASN A 184 -12.55 -2.10 -3.82
CA ASN A 184 -13.08 -0.87 -3.23
C ASN A 184 -12.02 0.24 -3.13
N CYS A 185 -11.06 0.29 -4.06
CA CYS A 185 -9.94 1.24 -4.04
C CYS A 185 -10.14 2.36 -5.04
N ILE A 186 -9.52 3.52 -4.74
CA ILE A 186 -9.42 4.66 -5.66
C ILE A 186 -7.94 4.81 -6.05
N ILE A 187 -7.66 4.68 -7.35
CA ILE A 187 -6.32 4.74 -7.92
C ILE A 187 -6.29 5.90 -8.92
N HIS A 188 -5.66 7.02 -8.55
CA HIS A 188 -5.72 8.20 -9.39
C HIS A 188 -4.42 9.02 -9.42
N ASN A 189 -4.22 9.74 -10.54
CA ASN A 189 -3.05 10.61 -10.75
C ASN A 189 -1.71 9.89 -10.53
N ASN A 190 -1.63 8.63 -10.91
CA ASN A 190 -0.40 7.85 -10.86
C ASN A 190 0.21 7.72 -12.26
N SER A 191 1.48 7.34 -12.32
CA SER A 191 2.18 7.22 -13.60
C SER A 191 3.04 5.97 -13.71
N ALA A 192 3.12 5.47 -14.95
CA ALA A 192 4.07 4.45 -15.35
C ALA A 192 4.77 4.92 -16.65
N THR A 193 5.93 5.53 -16.49
CA THR A 193 6.63 6.24 -17.57
C THR A 193 7.81 5.49 -18.19
N VAL A 194 8.14 4.33 -17.67
CA VAL A 194 9.29 3.56 -18.17
C VAL A 194 8.85 2.69 -19.34
N SER A 195 9.54 2.79 -20.46
CA SER A 195 9.32 1.91 -21.62
C SER A 195 9.54 0.45 -21.29
N GLY A 196 8.66 -0.41 -21.74
CA GLY A 196 8.72 -1.87 -21.53
C GLY A 196 7.34 -2.47 -21.33
N TRP A 197 7.13 -3.67 -21.82
CA TRP A 197 5.85 -4.37 -21.75
C TRP A 197 5.77 -5.28 -20.51
N PRO A 198 4.67 -5.39 -19.78
CA PRO A 198 3.46 -4.56 -19.80
C PRO A 198 3.59 -3.34 -18.86
N ASN A 199 3.20 -2.16 -19.30
CA ASN A 199 3.31 -0.91 -18.55
C ASN A 199 1.91 -0.29 -18.35
N SER A 200 1.41 -0.30 -17.11
CA SER A 200 0.09 0.22 -16.76
C SER A 200 0.18 1.35 -15.74
N GLY A 201 -0.45 2.49 -16.01
CA GLY A 201 -0.48 3.62 -15.08
C GLY A 201 -1.18 3.33 -13.77
N GLY A 202 -2.32 2.61 -13.84
CA GLY A 202 -3.10 2.20 -12.68
C GLY A 202 -2.69 0.82 -12.15
N ILE A 203 -3.30 -0.25 -12.67
CA ILE A 203 -3.10 -1.61 -12.16
C ILE A 203 -2.55 -2.53 -13.25
N TYR A 204 -1.51 -3.27 -12.93
CA TYR A 204 -1.11 -4.48 -13.66
C TYR A 204 -1.58 -5.71 -12.87
N ASN A 205 -2.49 -6.50 -13.46
CA ASN A 205 -3.17 -7.63 -12.82
C ASN A 205 -2.98 -8.93 -13.63
N PRO A 206 -1.80 -9.56 -13.57
CA PRO A 206 -1.54 -10.79 -14.35
C PRO A 206 -2.33 -12.01 -13.87
N SER A 207 -2.70 -12.10 -12.60
CA SER A 207 -3.35 -13.32 -12.09
C SER A 207 -4.20 -13.12 -10.84
N GLY A 208 -4.59 -11.89 -10.53
CA GLY A 208 -5.40 -11.56 -9.35
C GLY A 208 -6.85 -11.20 -9.69
N ILE A 209 -7.52 -10.61 -8.70
CA ILE A 209 -8.88 -10.08 -8.81
C ILE A 209 -8.84 -8.59 -8.52
N VAL A 210 -9.43 -7.78 -9.41
CA VAL A 210 -9.70 -6.36 -9.21
C VAL A 210 -11.21 -6.17 -9.20
N ALA A 211 -11.77 -5.58 -8.15
CA ALA A 211 -13.22 -5.44 -8.02
C ALA A 211 -13.64 -4.11 -7.38
N ASN A 212 -14.73 -3.52 -7.89
CA ASN A 212 -15.35 -2.32 -7.32
C ASN A 212 -14.36 -1.15 -7.16
N CYS A 213 -13.42 -0.97 -8.07
CA CYS A 213 -12.41 0.08 -8.02
C CYS A 213 -12.77 1.25 -8.91
N ILE A 214 -12.22 2.42 -8.58
CA ILE A 214 -12.19 3.60 -9.46
C ILE A 214 -10.72 3.84 -9.85
N ILE A 215 -10.45 3.80 -11.15
CA ILE A 215 -9.12 4.02 -11.72
C ILE A 215 -9.21 5.23 -12.64
N ALA A 216 -8.67 6.37 -12.20
CA ALA A 216 -8.91 7.63 -12.90
C ALA A 216 -7.65 8.50 -13.04
N CYS A 217 -7.57 9.24 -14.14
CA CYS A 217 -6.50 10.24 -14.35
C CYS A 217 -5.08 9.65 -14.18
N ASN A 218 -4.87 8.38 -14.51
CA ASN A 218 -3.55 7.77 -14.48
C ASN A 218 -2.90 7.88 -15.87
N TYR A 219 -1.58 7.88 -15.89
CA TYR A 219 -0.78 7.94 -17.09
C TYR A 219 0.07 6.68 -17.24
N GLY A 220 0.01 6.04 -18.39
CA GLY A 220 0.83 4.87 -18.71
C GLY A 220 1.40 4.96 -20.12
N SER A 221 2.58 4.41 -20.36
CA SER A 221 3.14 4.43 -21.72
C SER A 221 2.40 3.47 -22.66
N GLN A 222 1.80 2.40 -22.16
CA GLN A 222 1.02 1.44 -22.96
C GLN A 222 -0.44 1.36 -22.50
N TYR A 223 -0.67 1.15 -21.22
CA TYR A 223 -2.00 1.05 -20.62
C TYR A 223 -2.14 2.10 -19.52
N ALA A 224 -3.11 2.96 -19.62
CA ALA A 224 -3.25 4.04 -18.64
C ALA A 224 -4.01 3.60 -17.38
N ALA A 225 -5.09 2.83 -17.54
CA ALA A 225 -5.92 2.40 -16.42
C ALA A 225 -5.48 1.06 -15.85
N ILE A 226 -5.72 0.00 -16.58
CA ILE A 226 -5.50 -1.37 -16.11
C ILE A 226 -5.03 -2.26 -17.26
N HIS A 227 -4.04 -3.08 -17.02
CA HIS A 227 -3.72 -4.25 -17.83
C HIS A 227 -4.03 -5.49 -17.01
N SER A 228 -5.00 -6.30 -17.43
CA SER A 228 -5.49 -7.44 -16.66
C SER A 228 -5.59 -8.70 -17.51
N GLU A 229 -4.81 -9.71 -17.12
CA GLU A 229 -4.97 -11.11 -17.55
C GLU A 229 -5.77 -11.91 -16.49
N GLY A 230 -5.86 -11.36 -15.29
CA GLY A 230 -6.71 -11.86 -14.21
C GLY A 230 -8.16 -11.39 -14.33
N LYS A 231 -8.89 -11.43 -13.23
CA LYS A 231 -10.31 -11.07 -13.19
C LYS A 231 -10.52 -9.60 -12.83
N THR A 232 -11.32 -8.88 -13.61
CA THR A 232 -11.73 -7.51 -13.31
C THR A 232 -13.26 -7.42 -13.25
N ILE A 233 -13.82 -6.87 -12.18
CA ILE A 233 -15.26 -6.87 -11.92
C ILE A 233 -15.68 -5.46 -11.47
N ASN A 234 -16.78 -4.94 -12.00
CA ASN A 234 -17.43 -3.72 -11.52
C ASN A 234 -16.44 -2.57 -11.25
N THR A 235 -15.50 -2.34 -12.16
CA THR A 235 -14.45 -1.33 -12.02
C THR A 235 -14.66 -0.21 -13.03
N ILE A 236 -14.58 1.03 -12.57
CA ILE A 236 -14.75 2.23 -13.39
C ILE A 236 -13.37 2.76 -13.77
N CYS A 237 -13.11 2.91 -15.07
CA CYS A 237 -11.92 3.57 -15.59
C CYS A 237 -12.34 4.89 -16.25
N TRP A 238 -11.72 6.01 -15.83
CA TRP A 238 -12.10 7.32 -16.33
C TRP A 238 -10.90 8.23 -16.50
N ASN A 239 -10.86 8.94 -17.64
CA ASN A 239 -9.86 9.97 -17.96
C ASN A 239 -8.40 9.52 -17.75
N ASN A 240 -8.10 8.25 -18.04
CA ASN A 240 -6.73 7.76 -18.02
C ASN A 240 -6.09 8.02 -19.39
N GLN A 241 -4.78 8.32 -19.43
CA GLN A 241 -4.08 8.75 -20.64
C GLN A 241 -2.91 7.82 -20.94
N ALA A 242 -2.89 7.25 -22.16
CA ALA A 242 -1.74 6.51 -22.68
C ALA A 242 -0.93 7.39 -23.63
N GLU A 243 0.36 7.09 -23.85
CA GLU A 243 1.15 7.73 -24.89
C GLU A 243 0.54 7.51 -26.28
N GLU A 244 0.61 8.51 -27.15
CA GLU A 244 0.14 8.41 -28.53
C GLU A 244 0.85 7.26 -29.26
N GLY A 245 0.06 6.33 -29.83
CA GLY A 245 0.54 5.19 -30.58
C GLY A 245 0.73 3.88 -29.81
N PHE A 246 0.56 3.88 -28.51
CA PHE A 246 0.62 2.69 -27.68
C PHE A 246 -0.70 2.46 -26.93
N GLY A 247 -1.54 1.61 -27.50
CA GLY A 247 -2.68 1.01 -26.81
C GLY A 247 -3.86 1.91 -26.50
N ASP A 248 -4.96 1.27 -26.25
CA ASP A 248 -6.21 1.88 -25.80
C ASP A 248 -6.06 2.37 -24.35
N PRO A 249 -6.54 3.56 -23.98
CA PRO A 249 -6.56 4.01 -22.58
C PRO A 249 -7.30 3.06 -21.64
N ILE A 250 -8.13 2.18 -22.20
CA ILE A 250 -8.81 1.10 -21.51
C ILE A 250 -8.21 -0.22 -21.96
N ALA A 251 -7.34 -0.76 -21.13
CA ALA A 251 -6.67 -1.99 -21.41
C ALA A 251 -7.56 -3.22 -21.47
N PHE A 252 -7.04 -4.15 -22.20
CA PHE A 252 -7.38 -5.53 -22.30
C PHE A 252 -8.03 -6.11 -21.03
N ILE A 253 -9.32 -6.46 -21.12
CA ILE A 253 -10.02 -7.28 -20.15
C ILE A 253 -10.18 -8.65 -20.81
N GLU A 254 -9.18 -9.49 -20.75
CA GLU A 254 -9.36 -10.92 -21.02
C GLU A 254 -9.93 -11.58 -19.75
N GLY A 255 -11.25 -11.61 -19.67
CA GLY A 255 -11.96 -12.40 -18.69
C GLY A 255 -12.47 -13.68 -19.35
N ASN A 256 -11.90 -14.81 -19.07
CA ASN A 256 -12.47 -16.09 -19.46
C ASN A 256 -13.68 -16.40 -18.55
N GLY A 257 -14.88 -16.33 -19.11
CA GLY A 257 -16.09 -16.84 -18.49
C GLY A 257 -17.11 -15.80 -18.02
N SER A 258 -18.10 -15.61 -18.87
CA SER A 258 -19.49 -15.20 -18.63
C SER A 258 -19.81 -14.24 -17.49
N SER A 259 -20.36 -13.14 -17.89
CA SER A 259 -21.27 -12.25 -17.18
C SER A 259 -20.66 -11.03 -16.47
N HIS A 260 -20.96 -9.87 -17.06
CA HIS A 260 -20.99 -8.53 -16.48
C HIS A 260 -19.65 -7.83 -16.22
N ASN A 261 -18.83 -7.69 -17.25
CA ASN A 261 -17.78 -6.68 -17.29
C ASN A 261 -18.39 -5.37 -17.79
N ALA A 262 -18.83 -4.51 -16.90
CA ALA A 262 -19.12 -3.12 -17.24
C ALA A 262 -17.83 -2.29 -17.04
N ALA A 263 -16.95 -2.32 -18.03
CA ALA A 263 -15.99 -1.23 -18.20
C ALA A 263 -16.78 -0.10 -18.87
N VAL A 264 -17.09 0.94 -18.13
CA VAL A 264 -17.62 2.17 -18.74
C VAL A 264 -16.43 2.91 -19.33
N SER A 265 -16.22 2.77 -20.61
CA SER A 265 -15.33 3.64 -21.38
C SER A 265 -15.89 5.06 -21.28
N GLY A 266 -15.05 5.97 -20.81
CA GLY A 266 -15.40 7.37 -20.64
C GLY A 266 -16.01 7.96 -21.90
N PHE A 267 -16.85 8.95 -21.72
CA PHE A 267 -17.44 9.76 -22.77
C PHE A 267 -16.35 10.21 -23.74
N ALA A 268 -16.55 9.89 -25.01
CA ALA A 268 -15.80 10.54 -26.07
C ALA A 268 -15.90 12.05 -25.90
N ASP A 269 -14.79 12.73 -26.16
CA ASP A 269 -14.71 14.18 -26.18
C ASP A 269 -15.98 14.82 -26.75
N ALA A 270 -16.70 15.51 -25.89
CA ALA A 270 -17.57 16.58 -26.35
C ALA A 270 -16.66 17.75 -26.74
N LYS A 271 -16.08 17.67 -27.92
CA LYS A 271 -15.67 18.87 -28.65
C LYS A 271 -16.92 19.40 -29.31
N ASP A 272 -17.49 20.43 -28.65
CA ASP A 272 -18.15 21.58 -29.29
C ASP A 272 -18.12 22.76 -28.33
#